data_5030ad15d0296c8dbc7fe8a654b3e537
#
_entry.id   5030ad15d0296c8dbc7fe8a654b3e537
#
_cell.length_a   1.000
_cell.length_b   1.000
_cell.length_c   1.000
_cell.angle_alpha   90.00
_cell.angle_beta   90.00
_cell.angle_gamma   90.00
#
_symmetry.space_group_name_H-M   'P 1'
#
loop_
_entity.id
_entity.type
_entity.pdbx_description
1 polymer ?
#
loop_
_entity_poly.entity_id
_entity_poly.type
_entity_poly.pdbx_seq_one_letter_code
_entity_poly.pdbx_strand_id
1 'polypeptide(L)'
;GDRLMAEVIKVVGKNVYVQVFESTRGLKVGAEAEFTGHMLEVTLGPGMLSKNYDGLQNDLDKMEGVFLKRGQYTYPLDKEKKWLFKPIVKAGDEVEPSAWLGEVEENHQPLKIMVPFQLQGTYKVKSIVEEGEYTIEDTVAVLTDAEGNDIPVNMIQKWPVKKAMTNYKEKPRPYKLLETGVRV
;
A
#
# COMPACT_ATOMS: atom_id res chain seq x y z
N GLY A 1 -20.78 -12.64 -13.51
CA GLY A 1 -20.98 -12.98 -12.10
C GLY A 1 -20.21 -12.02 -11.21
N ASP A 2 -20.58 -11.92 -9.95
CA ASP A 2 -19.88 -11.05 -9.01
C ASP A 2 -18.51 -11.65 -8.71
N ARG A 3 -17.49 -10.80 -8.64
CA ARG A 3 -16.16 -11.18 -8.17
C ARG A 3 -16.07 -10.86 -6.68
N LEU A 4 -15.78 -11.87 -5.86
CA LEU A 4 -15.72 -11.73 -4.40
C LEU A 4 -14.28 -11.91 -3.94
N MET A 5 -13.85 -11.07 -3.02
CA MET A 5 -12.55 -11.19 -2.41
C MET A 5 -12.56 -12.22 -1.29
N ALA A 6 -11.52 -13.04 -1.26
CA ALA A 6 -11.36 -14.10 -0.26
C ALA A 6 -9.89 -14.25 0.14
N GLU A 7 -9.68 -14.80 1.32
CA GLU A 7 -8.35 -15.12 1.82
C GLU A 7 -8.22 -16.62 2.09
N VAL A 8 -7.08 -17.20 1.74
CA VAL A 8 -6.74 -18.57 2.09
C VAL A 8 -6.41 -18.66 3.58
N ILE A 9 -7.21 -19.43 4.33
CA ILE A 9 -7.00 -19.63 5.76
C ILE A 9 -6.30 -20.95 6.10
N LYS A 10 -6.42 -21.96 5.22
CA LYS A 10 -5.83 -23.27 5.46
C LYS A 10 -5.68 -24.05 4.16
N VAL A 11 -4.62 -24.84 4.08
CA VAL A 11 -4.40 -25.83 3.02
C VAL A 11 -4.19 -27.20 3.64
N VAL A 12 -4.97 -28.19 3.20
CA VAL A 12 -4.87 -29.59 3.69
C VAL A 12 -4.86 -30.52 2.49
N GLY A 13 -3.71 -31.08 2.18
CA GLY A 13 -3.52 -31.91 1.00
C GLY A 13 -3.85 -31.11 -0.28
N LYS A 14 -4.85 -31.56 -1.01
CA LYS A 14 -5.31 -30.87 -2.25
C LYS A 14 -6.45 -29.86 -2.00
N ASN A 15 -6.91 -29.75 -0.78
CA ASN A 15 -8.03 -28.87 -0.43
C ASN A 15 -7.53 -27.54 0.13
N VAL A 16 -8.11 -26.45 -0.38
CA VAL A 16 -7.84 -25.09 0.08
C VAL A 16 -9.10 -24.54 0.73
N TYR A 17 -8.97 -24.09 1.96
CA TYR A 17 -10.06 -23.45 2.70
C TYR A 17 -9.88 -21.95 2.60
N VAL A 18 -10.91 -21.26 2.13
CA VAL A 18 -10.90 -19.81 1.94
C VAL A 18 -12.01 -19.15 2.75
N GLN A 19 -11.74 -17.98 3.28
CA GLN A 19 -12.71 -17.11 3.89
C GLN A 19 -13.08 -16.01 2.91
N VAL A 20 -14.34 -15.97 2.49
CA VAL A 20 -14.88 -14.89 1.66
C VAL A 20 -15.28 -13.74 2.58
N PHE A 21 -14.89 -12.50 2.25
CA PHE A 21 -15.15 -11.34 3.10
C PHE A 21 -16.58 -10.79 2.98
N GLU A 22 -17.29 -11.19 1.92
CA GLU A 22 -18.65 -10.75 1.64
C GLU A 22 -19.63 -11.92 1.70
N SER A 23 -20.92 -11.63 1.55
CA SER A 23 -21.95 -12.67 1.54
C SER A 23 -21.72 -13.69 0.42
N THR A 24 -21.69 -14.96 0.77
CA THR A 24 -21.56 -16.08 -0.16
C THR A 24 -22.91 -16.56 -0.73
N ARG A 25 -24.02 -15.85 -0.44
CA ARG A 25 -25.35 -16.22 -0.93
C ARG A 25 -25.35 -16.30 -2.46
N GLY A 26 -25.79 -17.41 -3.00
CA GLY A 26 -25.84 -17.69 -4.45
C GLY A 26 -24.52 -18.22 -5.03
N LEU A 27 -23.46 -18.39 -4.25
CA LEU A 27 -22.25 -19.09 -4.67
C LEU A 27 -22.58 -20.58 -4.86
N LYS A 28 -22.21 -21.15 -6.00
CA LYS A 28 -22.51 -22.53 -6.38
C LYS A 28 -21.26 -23.37 -6.45
N VAL A 29 -21.41 -24.67 -6.31
CA VAL A 29 -20.36 -25.64 -6.64
C VAL A 29 -19.95 -25.45 -8.11
N GLY A 30 -18.65 -25.42 -8.37
CA GLY A 30 -18.09 -25.13 -9.69
C GLY A 30 -17.79 -23.65 -9.95
N ALA A 31 -17.98 -22.78 -8.92
CA ALA A 31 -17.50 -21.41 -9.02
C ALA A 31 -15.95 -21.40 -9.15
N GLU A 32 -15.45 -20.51 -10.00
CA GLU A 32 -14.02 -20.37 -10.23
C GLU A 32 -13.36 -19.60 -9.09
N ALA A 33 -12.13 -19.99 -8.72
CA ALA A 33 -11.28 -19.29 -7.77
C ALA A 33 -9.95 -18.91 -8.45
N GLU A 34 -9.63 -17.63 -8.41
CA GLU A 34 -8.37 -17.09 -8.91
C GLU A 34 -7.44 -16.77 -7.74
N PHE A 35 -6.25 -17.37 -7.75
CA PHE A 35 -5.22 -17.10 -6.73
C PHE A 35 -4.33 -15.95 -7.19
N THR A 36 -4.26 -14.90 -6.38
CA THR A 36 -3.47 -13.69 -6.70
C THR A 36 -1.97 -13.87 -6.45
N GLY A 37 -1.58 -14.91 -5.70
CA GLY A 37 -0.19 -15.17 -5.34
C GLY A 37 0.35 -14.32 -4.17
N HIS A 38 -0.46 -13.44 -3.60
CA HIS A 38 -0.09 -12.60 -2.47
C HIS A 38 -1.21 -12.59 -1.41
N MET A 39 -0.85 -12.20 -0.19
CA MET A 39 -1.80 -12.01 0.91
C MET A 39 -2.65 -10.76 0.67
N LEU A 40 -3.70 -10.57 1.49
CA LEU A 40 -4.42 -9.31 1.52
C LEU A 40 -3.44 -8.17 1.84
N GLU A 41 -3.38 -7.19 0.96
CA GLU A 41 -2.45 -6.05 1.04
C GLU A 41 -3.22 -4.74 1.13
N VAL A 42 -2.64 -3.78 1.83
CA VAL A 42 -3.05 -2.38 1.74
C VAL A 42 -2.13 -1.63 0.78
N THR A 43 -2.70 -0.66 0.08
CA THR A 43 -1.98 0.26 -0.79
C THR A 43 -1.72 1.55 -0.01
N LEU A 44 -0.46 1.83 0.27
CA LEU A 44 -0.01 3.00 1.03
C LEU A 44 0.62 4.01 0.07
N GLY A 45 0.26 5.27 0.20
CA GLY A 45 0.82 6.32 -0.65
C GLY A 45 0.12 7.67 -0.43
N PRO A 46 0.52 8.72 -1.15
CA PRO A 46 -0.11 10.02 -1.08
C PRO A 46 -1.59 9.97 -1.47
N GLY A 47 -2.43 10.68 -0.75
CA GLY A 47 -3.87 10.75 -1.00
C GLY A 47 -4.72 9.91 -0.05
N MET A 48 -4.12 9.34 1.00
CA MET A 48 -4.87 8.58 2.02
C MET A 48 -5.50 9.47 3.08
N LEU A 49 -4.88 10.61 3.40
CA LEU A 49 -5.40 11.49 4.44
C LEU A 49 -6.75 12.10 4.04
N SER A 50 -7.62 12.27 5.01
CA SER A 50 -8.99 12.81 4.84
C SER A 50 -9.89 11.95 3.94
N LYS A 51 -9.61 10.64 3.86
CA LYS A 51 -10.41 9.65 3.17
C LYS A 51 -11.04 8.67 4.14
N ASN A 52 -12.19 8.13 3.74
CA ASN A 52 -12.90 7.09 4.49
C ASN A 52 -12.82 5.79 3.71
N TYR A 53 -12.34 4.74 4.38
CA TYR A 53 -12.19 3.42 3.77
C TYR A 53 -13.00 2.37 4.51
N ASP A 54 -13.44 1.35 3.79
CA ASP A 54 -13.94 0.11 4.39
C ASP A 54 -12.79 -0.82 4.81
N GLY A 55 -13.13 -2.01 5.34
CA GLY A 55 -12.15 -3.01 5.77
C GLY A 55 -11.32 -3.66 4.65
N LEU A 56 -11.65 -3.43 3.39
CA LEU A 56 -10.93 -3.88 2.20
C LEU A 56 -10.23 -2.73 1.47
N GLN A 57 -10.15 -1.57 2.12
CA GLN A 57 -9.57 -0.33 1.58
C GLN A 57 -10.30 0.21 0.34
N ASN A 58 -11.62 -0.01 0.23
CA ASN A 58 -12.42 0.68 -0.76
C ASN A 58 -12.65 2.14 -0.32
N ASP A 59 -12.43 3.10 -1.22
CA ASP A 59 -12.72 4.51 -0.99
C ASP A 59 -14.25 4.70 -0.97
N LEU A 60 -14.81 4.94 0.21
CA LEU A 60 -16.26 5.07 0.42
C LEU A 60 -16.85 6.28 -0.29
N ASP A 61 -16.07 7.33 -0.51
CA ASP A 61 -16.51 8.53 -1.22
C ASP A 61 -16.74 8.26 -2.73
N LYS A 62 -16.15 7.19 -3.26
CA LYS A 62 -16.31 6.73 -4.65
C LYS A 62 -17.39 5.66 -4.80
N MET A 63 -17.95 5.17 -3.70
CA MET A 63 -18.99 4.13 -3.75
C MET A 63 -20.37 4.73 -3.87
N GLU A 64 -21.19 4.19 -4.77
CA GLU A 64 -22.57 4.61 -4.95
C GLU A 64 -23.49 3.96 -3.91
N GLY A 65 -24.35 4.76 -3.29
CA GLY A 65 -25.42 4.32 -2.42
C GLY A 65 -25.09 4.38 -0.93
N VAL A 66 -26.10 4.12 -0.10
CA VAL A 66 -26.00 4.15 1.38
C VAL A 66 -25.43 2.84 1.94
N PHE A 67 -25.53 1.76 1.19
CA PHE A 67 -25.08 0.44 1.60
C PHE A 67 -24.03 -0.09 0.64
N LEU A 68 -22.99 -0.74 1.19
CA LEU A 68 -21.98 -1.43 0.40
C LEU A 68 -22.59 -2.54 -0.43
N LYS A 69 -22.42 -2.46 -1.74
CA LYS A 69 -22.88 -3.50 -2.66
C LYS A 69 -21.81 -4.58 -2.79
N ARG A 70 -22.25 -5.82 -2.81
CA ARG A 70 -21.40 -7.00 -3.00
C ARG A 70 -20.65 -6.94 -4.32
N GLY A 71 -19.35 -7.26 -4.29
CA GLY A 71 -18.50 -7.29 -5.49
C GLY A 71 -18.14 -5.91 -6.05
N GLN A 72 -18.35 -4.85 -5.29
CA GLN A 72 -17.96 -3.50 -5.67
C GLN A 72 -16.64 -3.14 -5.00
N TYR A 73 -15.60 -2.87 -5.83
CA TYR A 73 -14.28 -2.49 -5.36
C TYR A 73 -13.87 -1.17 -6.00
N THR A 74 -13.22 -0.33 -5.24
CA THR A 74 -12.65 0.94 -5.71
C THR A 74 -11.14 0.95 -5.47
N TYR A 75 -10.41 1.65 -6.33
CA TYR A 75 -8.98 1.85 -6.07
C TYR A 75 -8.81 2.90 -4.95
N PRO A 76 -7.99 2.61 -3.92
CA PRO A 76 -7.96 3.43 -2.71
C PRO A 76 -7.36 4.82 -2.91
N LEU A 77 -6.49 5.02 -3.91
CA LEU A 77 -5.81 6.27 -4.16
C LEU A 77 -6.31 6.92 -5.46
N ASP A 78 -6.00 8.19 -5.64
CA ASP A 78 -6.25 8.92 -6.88
C ASP A 78 -5.01 8.82 -7.78
N LYS A 79 -5.15 8.10 -8.91
CA LYS A 79 -4.07 7.85 -9.87
C LYS A 79 -3.75 9.04 -10.76
N GLU A 80 -4.74 9.93 -10.93
CA GLU A 80 -4.61 11.10 -11.81
C GLU A 80 -4.04 12.33 -11.09
N LYS A 81 -4.15 12.33 -9.77
CA LYS A 81 -3.64 13.43 -8.96
C LYS A 81 -2.14 13.51 -9.03
N LYS A 82 -1.63 14.70 -9.31
CA LYS A 82 -0.21 15.01 -9.30
C LYS A 82 0.23 15.55 -7.94
N TRP A 83 1.43 15.18 -7.56
CA TRP A 83 2.06 15.53 -6.30
C TRP A 83 3.41 16.17 -6.59
N LEU A 84 3.70 17.29 -5.93
CA LEU A 84 5.01 17.90 -6.02
C LEU A 84 6.01 17.08 -5.23
N PHE A 85 6.76 16.24 -5.94
CA PHE A 85 7.81 15.41 -5.36
C PHE A 85 9.11 16.22 -5.23
N LYS A 86 9.71 16.15 -4.04
CA LYS A 86 11.00 16.75 -3.73
C LYS A 86 11.97 15.66 -3.36
N PRO A 87 13.04 15.41 -4.15
CA PRO A 87 14.03 14.40 -3.84
C PRO A 87 14.86 14.78 -2.61
N ILE A 88 15.21 13.80 -1.78
CA ILE A 88 16.07 13.95 -0.59
C ILE A 88 17.44 13.33 -0.86
N VAL A 89 17.49 12.22 -1.60
CA VAL A 89 18.72 11.52 -1.98
C VAL A 89 19.16 11.88 -3.39
N LYS A 90 20.36 11.48 -3.76
CA LYS A 90 20.97 11.71 -5.08
C LYS A 90 21.35 10.38 -5.74
N ALA A 91 21.54 10.39 -7.04
CA ALA A 91 22.13 9.27 -7.76
C ALA A 91 23.52 8.95 -7.20
N GLY A 92 23.74 7.67 -6.92
CA GLY A 92 24.96 7.16 -6.29
C GLY A 92 24.86 6.91 -4.78
N ASP A 93 23.86 7.46 -4.10
CA ASP A 93 23.65 7.22 -2.67
C ASP A 93 23.28 5.76 -2.41
N GLU A 94 23.70 5.25 -1.25
CA GLU A 94 23.28 3.93 -0.75
C GLU A 94 22.07 4.08 0.16
N VAL A 95 21.09 3.22 -0.04
CA VAL A 95 19.81 3.25 0.69
C VAL A 95 19.42 1.84 1.13
N GLU A 96 18.74 1.76 2.27
CA GLU A 96 18.16 0.54 2.83
C GLU A 96 16.62 0.61 2.76
N PRO A 97 15.89 -0.51 2.95
CA PRO A 97 14.43 -0.48 3.07
C PRO A 97 13.96 0.56 4.09
N SER A 98 12.89 1.29 3.76
CA SER A 98 12.36 2.44 4.52
C SER A 98 13.21 3.71 4.55
N ALA A 99 14.37 3.76 3.90
CA ALA A 99 15.11 5.01 3.71
C ALA A 99 14.27 6.01 2.90
N TRP A 100 14.41 7.29 3.21
CA TRP A 100 13.68 8.36 2.55
C TRP A 100 14.30 8.70 1.20
N LEU A 101 13.54 8.54 0.13
CA LEU A 101 13.95 8.92 -1.22
C LEU A 101 13.58 10.37 -1.53
N GLY A 102 12.43 10.79 -1.06
CA GLY A 102 11.91 12.14 -1.28
C GLY A 102 10.72 12.41 -0.38
N GLU A 103 10.05 13.51 -0.65
CA GLU A 103 8.82 13.90 0.06
C GLU A 103 7.81 14.54 -0.87
N VAL A 104 6.55 14.43 -0.50
CA VAL A 104 5.43 15.20 -1.05
C VAL A 104 4.66 15.85 0.09
N GLU A 105 3.94 16.93 -0.19
CA GLU A 105 3.09 17.57 0.81
C GLU A 105 1.66 17.06 0.70
N GLU A 106 1.13 16.53 1.79
CA GLU A 106 -0.28 16.12 1.91
C GLU A 106 -0.91 16.78 3.12
N ASN A 107 -1.97 17.58 2.92
CA ASN A 107 -2.67 18.32 3.99
C ASN A 107 -1.72 19.14 4.88
N HIS A 108 -0.78 19.86 4.27
CA HIS A 108 0.25 20.66 4.96
C HIS A 108 1.22 19.84 5.82
N GLN A 109 1.33 18.55 5.55
CA GLN A 109 2.28 17.67 6.22
C GLN A 109 3.22 17.01 5.22
N PRO A 110 4.52 16.93 5.50
CA PRO A 110 5.47 16.23 4.64
C PRO A 110 5.26 14.72 4.76
N LEU A 111 4.83 14.09 3.68
CA LEU A 111 4.79 12.64 3.56
C LEU A 111 6.07 12.15 2.91
N LYS A 112 6.79 11.25 3.58
CA LYS A 112 8.03 10.68 3.06
C LYS A 112 7.76 9.55 2.09
N ILE A 113 8.36 9.66 0.89
CA ILE A 113 8.40 8.57 -0.08
C ILE A 113 9.65 7.75 0.21
N MET A 114 9.47 6.46 0.43
CA MET A 114 10.49 5.58 0.98
C MET A 114 10.84 4.44 0.04
N VAL A 115 12.03 3.90 0.22
CA VAL A 115 12.40 2.60 -0.34
C VAL A 115 11.40 1.55 0.11
N PRO A 116 10.85 0.71 -0.78
CA PRO A 116 9.84 -0.27 -0.43
C PRO A 116 10.23 -1.17 0.73
N PHE A 117 9.32 -1.33 1.70
CA PHE A 117 9.54 -2.13 2.91
C PHE A 117 9.75 -3.62 2.66
N GLN A 118 9.33 -4.11 1.50
CA GLN A 118 9.46 -5.53 1.12
C GLN A 118 10.88 -5.87 0.64
N LEU A 119 11.65 -4.88 0.26
CA LEU A 119 13.04 -5.05 -0.16
C LEU A 119 13.92 -5.45 1.02
N GLN A 120 15.05 -6.10 0.76
CA GLN A 120 16.01 -6.54 1.77
C GLN A 120 17.43 -6.21 1.29
N GLY A 121 18.28 -5.83 2.24
CA GLY A 121 19.66 -5.48 1.93
C GLY A 121 19.84 -4.00 1.57
N THR A 122 20.97 -3.68 0.96
CA THR A 122 21.36 -2.34 0.57
C THR A 122 21.27 -2.16 -0.93
N TYR A 123 20.77 -1.03 -1.36
CA TYR A 123 20.58 -0.66 -2.77
C TYR A 123 21.32 0.62 -3.08
N LYS A 124 21.71 0.79 -4.32
CA LYS A 124 22.27 2.04 -4.82
C LYS A 124 21.24 2.79 -5.64
N VAL A 125 21.08 4.07 -5.40
CA VAL A 125 20.21 4.94 -6.21
C VAL A 125 20.87 5.12 -7.58
N LYS A 126 20.32 4.47 -8.61
CA LYS A 126 20.80 4.62 -10.00
C LYS A 126 20.37 5.96 -10.58
N SER A 127 19.11 6.31 -10.38
CA SER A 127 18.55 7.59 -10.80
C SER A 127 17.39 7.99 -9.88
N ILE A 128 17.17 9.28 -9.78
CA ILE A 128 16.02 9.88 -9.10
C ILE A 128 15.58 11.08 -9.92
N VAL A 129 14.26 11.31 -10.00
CA VAL A 129 13.72 12.46 -10.72
C VAL A 129 14.01 13.77 -10.00
N GLU A 130 14.05 14.86 -10.74
CA GLU A 130 14.16 16.21 -10.19
C GLU A 130 12.85 16.63 -9.49
N GLU A 131 12.88 17.72 -8.73
CA GLU A 131 11.69 18.31 -8.13
C GLU A 131 10.66 18.63 -9.23
N GLY A 132 9.45 18.08 -9.09
CA GLY A 132 8.42 18.23 -10.10
C GLY A 132 7.11 17.55 -9.73
N GLU A 133 6.11 17.72 -10.60
CA GLU A 133 4.78 17.12 -10.40
C GLU A 133 4.71 15.73 -11.04
N TYR A 134 4.42 14.72 -10.23
CA TYR A 134 4.32 13.32 -10.64
C TYR A 134 3.05 12.69 -10.07
N THR A 135 2.51 11.72 -10.79
CA THR A 135 1.44 10.86 -10.27
C THR A 135 2.01 9.80 -9.33
N ILE A 136 1.14 9.14 -8.58
CA ILE A 136 1.57 8.09 -7.65
C ILE A 136 2.15 6.85 -8.36
N GLU A 137 1.82 6.63 -9.63
CA GLU A 137 2.30 5.50 -10.44
C GLU A 137 3.58 5.82 -11.23
N ASP A 138 3.96 7.08 -11.36
CA ASP A 138 5.20 7.48 -12.03
C ASP A 138 6.41 6.96 -11.27
N THR A 139 7.41 6.48 -12.01
CA THR A 139 8.68 6.06 -11.43
C THR A 139 9.47 7.29 -10.97
N VAL A 140 9.63 7.46 -9.67
CA VAL A 140 10.37 8.59 -9.08
C VAL A 140 11.83 8.28 -8.81
N ALA A 141 12.19 7.00 -8.64
CA ALA A 141 13.57 6.56 -8.49
C ALA A 141 13.77 5.18 -9.12
N VAL A 142 15.01 4.89 -9.50
CA VAL A 142 15.44 3.55 -9.88
C VAL A 142 16.57 3.14 -8.94
N LEU A 143 16.39 2.02 -8.28
CA LEU A 143 17.40 1.42 -7.39
C LEU A 143 18.07 0.27 -8.10
N THR A 144 19.34 0.02 -7.79
CA THR A 144 20.08 -1.15 -8.27
C THR A 144 20.49 -2.01 -7.08
N ASP A 145 20.24 -3.30 -7.14
CA ASP A 145 20.69 -4.26 -6.13
C ASP A 145 22.17 -4.64 -6.31
N ALA A 146 22.69 -5.49 -5.41
CA ALA A 146 24.08 -5.98 -5.46
C ALA A 146 24.38 -6.83 -6.72
N GLU A 147 23.35 -7.35 -7.36
CA GLU A 147 23.45 -8.21 -8.57
C GLU A 147 23.35 -7.38 -9.85
N GLY A 148 23.07 -6.07 -9.74
CA GLY A 148 22.95 -5.16 -10.87
C GLY A 148 21.56 -5.09 -11.48
N ASN A 149 20.53 -5.63 -10.83
CA ASN A 149 19.15 -5.53 -11.31
C ASN A 149 18.54 -4.18 -10.93
N ASP A 150 17.80 -3.61 -11.86
CA ASP A 150 17.14 -2.35 -11.69
C ASP A 150 15.73 -2.54 -11.12
N ILE A 151 15.41 -1.79 -10.07
CA ILE A 151 14.13 -1.82 -9.37
C ILE A 151 13.52 -0.42 -9.47
N PRO A 152 12.46 -0.23 -10.29
CA PRO A 152 11.74 1.04 -10.34
C PRO A 152 10.93 1.23 -9.06
N VAL A 153 10.97 2.45 -8.51
CA VAL A 153 10.23 2.84 -7.33
C VAL A 153 9.31 4.00 -7.67
N ASN A 154 8.05 3.86 -7.30
CA ASN A 154 7.02 4.89 -7.38
C ASN A 154 6.61 5.36 -5.97
N MET A 155 5.55 6.16 -5.86
CA MET A 155 5.11 6.69 -4.57
C MET A 155 4.19 5.73 -3.80
N ILE A 156 3.91 4.53 -4.35
CA ILE A 156 3.00 3.55 -3.74
C ILE A 156 3.80 2.44 -3.08
N GLN A 157 3.35 2.02 -1.91
CA GLN A 157 3.81 0.80 -1.27
C GLN A 157 2.63 -0.14 -1.03
N LYS A 158 2.82 -1.42 -1.32
CA LYS A 158 1.88 -2.47 -0.96
C LYS A 158 2.41 -3.22 0.25
N TRP A 159 1.57 -3.40 1.25
CA TRP A 159 1.96 -4.09 2.47
C TRP A 159 0.93 -5.12 2.90
N PRO A 160 1.32 -6.38 3.15
CA PRO A 160 0.42 -7.41 3.65
C PRO A 160 -0.11 -7.05 5.04
N VAL A 161 -1.44 -6.94 5.20
CA VAL A 161 -2.06 -6.47 6.46
C VAL A 161 -1.76 -7.33 7.68
N LYS A 162 -1.47 -8.62 7.47
CA LYS A 162 -1.14 -9.57 8.55
C LYS A 162 0.35 -9.66 8.86
N LYS A 163 1.21 -8.96 8.11
CA LYS A 163 2.66 -8.96 8.35
C LYS A 163 3.05 -7.78 9.22
N ALA A 164 3.60 -8.06 10.40
CA ALA A 164 4.13 -7.01 11.25
C ALA A 164 5.30 -6.29 10.55
N MET A 165 5.34 -4.97 10.66
CA MET A 165 6.49 -4.18 10.21
C MET A 165 7.62 -4.35 11.22
N THR A 166 8.82 -4.67 10.73
CA THR A 166 10.02 -4.90 11.57
C THR A 166 11.18 -3.95 11.24
N ASN A 167 11.01 -3.11 10.19
CA ASN A 167 12.05 -2.22 9.68
C ASN A 167 12.15 -0.90 10.46
N TYR A 168 12.11 -0.97 11.79
CA TYR A 168 12.31 0.19 12.66
C TYR A 168 13.43 -0.09 13.65
N LYS A 169 14.29 0.91 13.89
CA LYS A 169 15.43 0.79 14.81
C LYS A 169 15.00 0.83 16.27
N GLU A 170 13.98 1.61 16.56
CA GLU A 170 13.47 1.83 17.91
C GLU A 170 11.95 2.00 17.89
N LYS A 171 11.29 1.43 18.89
CA LYS A 171 9.87 1.62 19.15
C LYS A 171 9.72 2.47 20.41
N PRO A 172 9.58 3.82 20.26
CA PRO A 172 9.49 4.71 21.40
C PRO A 172 8.23 4.41 22.22
N ARG A 173 8.32 4.62 23.53
CA ARG A 173 7.15 4.50 24.40
C ARG A 173 6.21 5.68 24.13
N PRO A 174 4.89 5.46 24.13
CA PRO A 174 3.92 6.55 24.08
C PRO A 174 4.15 7.52 25.24
N TYR A 175 4.21 8.81 24.97
CA TYR A 175 4.44 9.85 25.98
C TYR A 175 3.43 11.00 25.89
N LYS A 176 2.59 11.02 24.88
CA LYS A 176 1.50 11.98 24.73
C LYS A 176 0.17 11.26 24.71
N LEU A 177 -0.79 11.81 25.44
CA LEU A 177 -2.17 11.36 25.37
C LEU A 177 -2.80 11.90 24.09
N LEU A 178 -3.47 11.05 23.32
CA LEU A 178 -4.32 11.47 22.20
C LEU A 178 -5.70 11.83 22.75
N GLU A 179 -6.01 13.10 22.79
CA GLU A 179 -7.33 13.59 23.16
C GLU A 179 -8.29 13.42 21.99
N THR A 180 -9.16 12.42 22.06
CA THR A 180 -10.12 12.11 20.98
C THR A 180 -11.42 12.90 21.10
N GLY A 181 -11.65 13.58 22.22
CA GLY A 181 -12.93 14.22 22.52
C GLY A 181 -14.07 13.24 22.85
N VAL A 182 -13.79 11.95 22.83
CA VAL A 182 -14.75 10.89 23.18
C VAL A 182 -14.67 10.66 24.69
N ARG A 183 -15.82 10.69 25.36
CA ARG A 183 -15.91 10.38 26.79
C ARG A 183 -15.67 8.89 27.02
N VAL A 184 -14.69 8.57 27.82
CA VAL A 184 -14.40 7.21 28.28
C VAL A 184 -15.23 6.90 29.53
#